data_5695bd94095c36afb7f533b82353ef1c
#
_entry.id   5695bd94095c36afb7f533b82353ef1c
#
_cell.length_a   1.000
_cell.length_b   1.000
_cell.length_c   1.000
_cell.angle_alpha   90.00
_cell.angle_beta   90.00
_cell.angle_gamma   90.00
#
_symmetry.space_group_name_H-M   'P 1'
#
loop_
_entity.id
_entity.type
_entity.pdbx_description
1 polymer ?
#
loop_
_entity_poly.entity_id
_entity_poly.type
_entity_poly.pdbx_seq_one_letter_code
_entity_poly.pdbx_strand_id
1 'polypeptide(L)'
;GLEIINNETVRLYNMVEELLDFSRLQNGRIQMNNHPLDLVAELTDAVLFCEARIRQEGMILSYTEPEEMIPVYADPDRLRQVFINILDNAIKYSAPGGRITVKLWKGQYKAFIEIIDQGRGIPPEDLENVKTKFYKGSNSVRGSGIGLALVDSIMTALDGTLDIKSTLGRGTVVTLGLPLYQK
;
A
#
# COMPACT_ATOMS: atom_id res chain seq x y z
N GLY A 1 22.72 -1.22 20.49
CA GLY A 1 22.04 -1.29 21.76
C GLY A 1 20.75 -2.09 21.72
N LEU A 2 20.06 -2.15 22.84
CA LEU A 2 18.80 -2.86 23.00
C LEU A 2 17.70 -2.36 22.05
N GLU A 3 17.67 -1.07 21.74
CA GLU A 3 16.73 -0.49 20.79
C GLU A 3 16.88 -1.05 19.38
N ILE A 4 18.12 -1.19 18.90
CA ILE A 4 18.41 -1.73 17.57
C ILE A 4 17.98 -3.19 17.49
N ILE A 5 18.27 -3.99 18.52
CA ILE A 5 17.85 -5.40 18.59
C ILE A 5 16.34 -5.52 18.60
N ASN A 6 15.66 -4.67 19.37
CA ASN A 6 14.19 -4.68 19.44
C ASN A 6 13.55 -4.31 18.11
N ASN A 7 14.07 -3.29 17.41
CA ASN A 7 13.58 -2.88 16.09
C ASN A 7 13.78 -3.97 15.04
N GLU A 8 14.93 -4.65 15.05
CA GLU A 8 15.19 -5.77 14.14
C GLU A 8 14.28 -6.97 14.43
N THR A 9 13.98 -7.24 15.69
CA THR A 9 13.06 -8.32 16.11
C THR A 9 11.64 -8.03 15.62
N VAL A 10 11.16 -6.80 15.81
CA VAL A 10 9.83 -6.38 15.31
C VAL A 10 9.80 -6.46 13.79
N ARG A 11 10.86 -6.02 13.11
CA ARG A 11 10.95 -6.10 11.65
C ARG A 11 10.86 -7.55 11.17
N LEU A 12 11.62 -8.46 11.78
CA LEU A 12 11.59 -9.89 11.44
C LEU A 12 10.20 -10.49 11.69
N TYR A 13 9.58 -10.17 12.82
CA TYR A 13 8.23 -10.63 13.13
C TYR A 13 7.24 -10.20 12.04
N ASN A 14 7.27 -8.92 11.65
CA ASN A 14 6.39 -8.39 10.62
C ASN A 14 6.63 -9.06 9.27
N MET A 15 7.90 -9.32 8.91
CA MET A 15 8.24 -10.04 7.67
C MET A 15 7.69 -11.46 7.67
N VAL A 16 7.79 -12.17 8.80
CA VAL A 16 7.25 -13.53 8.94
C VAL A 16 5.73 -13.51 8.83
N GLU A 17 5.06 -12.57 9.50
CA GLU A 17 3.60 -12.42 9.42
C GLU A 17 3.14 -12.14 7.99
N GLU A 18 3.82 -11.25 7.25
CA GLU A 18 3.54 -10.98 5.84
C GLU A 18 3.70 -12.24 4.98
N LEU A 19 4.76 -13.00 5.21
CA LEU A 19 5.02 -14.24 4.48
C LEU A 19 3.93 -15.28 4.74
N LEU A 20 3.53 -15.45 6.00
CA LEU A 20 2.47 -16.37 6.36
C LEU A 20 1.13 -15.95 5.74
N ASP A 21 0.79 -14.67 5.79
CA ASP A 21 -0.41 -14.14 5.18
C ASP A 21 -0.41 -14.34 3.66
N PHE A 22 0.71 -14.05 3.00
CA PHE A 22 0.87 -14.27 1.58
C PHE A 22 0.69 -15.74 1.21
N SER A 23 1.32 -16.64 1.96
CA SER A 23 1.21 -18.09 1.74
C SER A 23 -0.23 -18.58 1.88
N ARG A 24 -0.95 -18.08 2.90
CA ARG A 24 -2.37 -18.44 3.12
C ARG A 24 -3.26 -17.94 2.00
N LEU A 25 -3.05 -16.71 1.51
CA LEU A 25 -3.78 -16.15 0.37
C LEU A 25 -3.55 -16.98 -0.91
N GLN A 26 -2.31 -17.35 -1.18
CA GLN A 26 -1.95 -18.17 -2.33
C GLN A 26 -2.61 -19.56 -2.29
N ASN A 27 -2.73 -20.13 -1.11
CA ASN A 27 -3.30 -21.46 -0.91
C ASN A 27 -4.82 -21.46 -0.65
N GLY A 28 -5.47 -20.29 -0.73
CA GLY A 28 -6.89 -20.15 -0.44
C GLY A 28 -7.28 -20.44 1.00
N ARG A 29 -6.32 -20.41 1.93
CA ARG A 29 -6.55 -20.73 3.36
C ARG A 29 -7.03 -19.56 4.17
N ILE A 30 -6.81 -18.32 3.72
CA ILE A 30 -7.36 -17.13 4.35
C ILE A 30 -8.74 -16.88 3.77
N GLN A 31 -9.74 -16.91 4.63
CA GLN A 31 -11.06 -16.44 4.27
C GLN A 31 -11.08 -14.92 4.37
N MET A 32 -11.53 -14.29 3.28
CA MET A 32 -11.78 -12.86 3.27
C MET A 32 -13.12 -12.58 3.94
N ASN A 33 -13.13 -11.77 4.98
CA ASN A 33 -14.34 -11.31 5.65
C ASN A 33 -14.88 -10.05 4.97
N ASN A 34 -15.40 -10.21 3.75
CA ASN A 34 -15.89 -9.10 2.97
C ASN A 34 -17.28 -8.68 3.42
N HIS A 35 -17.50 -7.39 3.56
CA HIS A 35 -18.81 -6.79 3.80
C HIS A 35 -18.86 -5.37 3.22
N PRO A 36 -20.06 -4.81 3.05
CA PRO A 36 -20.17 -3.42 2.59
C PRO A 36 -19.50 -2.47 3.59
N LEU A 37 -18.69 -1.56 3.08
CA LEU A 37 -18.00 -0.57 3.91
C LEU A 37 -17.78 0.72 3.12
N ASP A 38 -17.45 1.79 3.85
CA ASP A 38 -17.09 3.08 3.28
C ASP A 38 -15.57 3.14 3.06
N LEU A 39 -15.16 3.17 1.82
CA LEU A 39 -13.75 3.25 1.46
C LEU A 39 -13.09 4.54 1.98
N VAL A 40 -13.85 5.64 2.06
CA VAL A 40 -13.34 6.91 2.60
C VAL A 40 -12.89 6.75 4.05
N ALA A 41 -13.72 6.10 4.88
CA ALA A 41 -13.39 5.86 6.29
C ALA A 41 -12.15 4.97 6.43
N GLU A 42 -12.08 3.89 5.67
CA GLU A 42 -10.96 2.95 5.74
C GLU A 42 -9.63 3.59 5.31
N LEU A 43 -9.64 4.33 4.21
CA LEU A 43 -8.43 5.00 3.72
C LEU A 43 -8.00 6.12 4.68
N THR A 44 -8.94 6.92 5.17
CA THR A 44 -8.65 8.01 6.09
C THR A 44 -8.00 7.49 7.37
N ASP A 45 -8.50 6.39 7.94
CA ASP A 45 -7.90 5.76 9.11
C ASP A 45 -6.45 5.34 8.86
N ALA A 46 -6.16 4.74 7.71
CA ALA A 46 -4.81 4.33 7.35
C ALA A 46 -3.87 5.54 7.15
N VAL A 47 -4.37 6.59 6.51
CA VAL A 47 -3.61 7.83 6.29
C VAL A 47 -3.27 8.49 7.63
N LEU A 48 -4.24 8.60 8.53
CA LEU A 48 -4.02 9.15 9.87
C LEU A 48 -3.02 8.33 10.68
N PHE A 49 -3.09 7.01 10.55
CA PHE A 49 -2.12 6.10 11.20
C PHE A 49 -0.69 6.36 10.75
N CYS A 50 -0.48 6.66 9.47
CA CYS A 50 0.84 6.90 8.91
C CYS A 50 1.31 8.35 9.05
N GLU A 51 0.43 9.29 9.38
CA GLU A 51 0.72 10.73 9.38
C GLU A 51 1.88 11.11 10.29
N ALA A 52 1.91 10.58 11.52
CA ALA A 52 2.98 10.88 12.47
C ALA A 52 4.34 10.44 11.94
N ARG A 53 4.42 9.28 11.32
CA ARG A 53 5.65 8.76 10.74
C ARG A 53 6.11 9.59 9.54
N ILE A 54 5.17 10.01 8.68
CA ILE A 54 5.47 10.87 7.53
C ILE A 54 6.12 12.17 8.01
N ARG A 55 5.56 12.78 9.06
CA ARG A 55 6.12 13.99 9.66
C ARG A 55 7.49 13.76 10.28
N GLN A 56 7.68 12.64 11.00
CA GLN A 56 8.97 12.29 11.61
C GLN A 56 10.08 12.14 10.58
N GLU A 57 9.74 11.66 9.39
CA GLU A 57 10.69 11.53 8.28
C GLU A 57 10.89 12.86 7.52
N GLY A 58 10.30 13.96 8.00
CA GLY A 58 10.44 15.27 7.38
C GLY A 58 9.69 15.43 6.07
N MET A 59 8.69 14.61 5.82
CA MET A 59 7.89 14.64 4.60
C MET A 59 6.57 15.37 4.81
N ILE A 60 5.95 15.77 3.70
CA ILE A 60 4.65 16.44 3.68
C ILE A 60 3.61 15.48 3.14
N LEU A 61 2.53 15.30 3.89
CA LEU A 61 1.37 14.52 3.47
C LEU A 61 0.31 15.46 2.89
N SER A 62 -0.19 15.14 1.71
CA SER A 62 -1.30 15.84 1.07
C SER A 62 -2.43 14.85 0.84
N TYR A 63 -3.54 15.01 1.56
CA TYR A 63 -4.74 14.18 1.43
C TYR A 63 -5.97 15.04 1.71
N THR A 64 -6.93 15.00 0.80
CA THR A 64 -8.23 15.62 0.99
C THR A 64 -9.29 14.53 1.04
N GLU A 65 -9.92 14.39 2.19
CA GLU A 65 -10.99 13.42 2.39
C GLU A 65 -12.20 13.78 1.55
N PRO A 66 -12.73 12.84 0.71
CA PRO A 66 -13.99 13.08 0.00
C PRO A 66 -15.16 13.31 0.96
N GLU A 67 -16.07 14.20 0.58
CA GLU A 67 -17.25 14.50 1.39
C GLU A 67 -18.29 13.37 1.35
N GLU A 68 -18.38 12.67 0.23
CA GLU A 68 -19.35 11.60 0.05
C GLU A 68 -18.76 10.23 0.38
N MET A 69 -19.62 9.36 0.91
CA MET A 69 -19.28 7.97 1.13
C MET A 69 -19.01 7.26 -0.20
N ILE A 70 -18.02 6.39 -0.23
CA ILE A 70 -17.69 5.56 -1.39
C ILE A 70 -17.85 4.08 -1.00
N PRO A 71 -18.98 3.45 -1.34
CA PRO A 71 -19.26 2.09 -0.91
C PRO A 71 -18.49 1.06 -1.74
N VAL A 72 -17.83 0.13 -1.06
CA VAL A 72 -17.16 -1.01 -1.65
C VAL A 72 -17.50 -2.26 -0.83
N TYR A 73 -17.28 -3.44 -1.41
CA TYR A 73 -17.44 -4.73 -0.73
C TYR A 73 -16.06 -5.33 -0.52
N ALA A 74 -15.57 -5.28 0.72
CA ALA A 74 -14.20 -5.67 1.03
C ALA A 74 -14.03 -6.04 2.50
N ASP A 75 -12.88 -6.65 2.81
CA ASP A 75 -12.44 -6.92 4.16
C ASP A 75 -11.64 -5.71 4.68
N PRO A 76 -12.10 -5.03 5.74
CA PRO A 76 -11.43 -3.83 6.25
C PRO A 76 -9.99 -4.08 6.70
N ASP A 77 -9.70 -5.23 7.30
CA ASP A 77 -8.35 -5.57 7.75
C ASP A 77 -7.41 -5.76 6.57
N ARG A 78 -7.89 -6.36 5.50
CA ARG A 78 -7.09 -6.54 4.27
C ARG A 78 -6.87 -5.22 3.54
N LEU A 79 -7.86 -4.34 3.48
CA LEU A 79 -7.70 -2.99 2.94
C LEU A 79 -6.67 -2.19 3.74
N ARG A 80 -6.76 -2.24 5.07
CA ARG A 80 -5.78 -1.58 5.93
C ARG A 80 -4.37 -2.06 5.63
N GLN A 81 -4.19 -3.37 5.47
CA GLN A 81 -2.89 -3.97 5.13
C GLN A 81 -2.37 -3.45 3.78
N VAL A 82 -3.24 -3.36 2.78
CA VAL A 82 -2.91 -2.80 1.46
C VAL A 82 -2.44 -1.34 1.59
N PHE A 83 -3.22 -0.49 2.23
CA PHE A 83 -2.92 0.94 2.34
C PHE A 83 -1.64 1.19 3.13
N ILE A 84 -1.45 0.51 4.25
CA ILE A 84 -0.24 0.66 5.06
C ILE A 84 1.00 0.18 4.30
N ASN A 85 0.92 -0.92 3.57
CA ASN A 85 2.04 -1.40 2.75
C ASN A 85 2.45 -0.39 1.68
N ILE A 86 1.48 0.20 0.98
CA ILE A 86 1.78 1.17 -0.07
C ILE A 86 2.31 2.48 0.52
N LEU A 87 1.71 2.99 1.59
CA LEU A 87 2.18 4.19 2.28
C LEU A 87 3.57 3.98 2.87
N ASP A 88 3.83 2.81 3.44
CA ASP A 88 5.14 2.45 3.96
C ASP A 88 6.22 2.45 2.87
N ASN A 89 5.91 1.91 1.70
CA ASN A 89 6.80 1.97 0.54
C ASN A 89 7.05 3.42 0.10
N ALA A 90 6.02 4.25 0.04
CA ALA A 90 6.15 5.65 -0.31
C ALA A 90 7.08 6.39 0.66
N ILE A 91 6.97 6.11 1.96
CA ILE A 91 7.84 6.70 2.98
C ILE A 91 9.28 6.21 2.80
N LYS A 92 9.49 4.92 2.61
CA LYS A 92 10.82 4.32 2.49
C LYS A 92 11.60 4.84 1.29
N TYR A 93 10.92 5.07 0.17
CA TYR A 93 11.57 5.42 -1.08
C TYR A 93 11.60 6.92 -1.37
N SER A 94 10.91 7.73 -0.55
CA SER A 94 10.93 9.19 -0.69
C SER A 94 12.13 9.81 0.02
N ALA A 95 12.62 10.92 -0.53
CA ALA A 95 13.68 11.71 0.12
C ALA A 95 13.10 12.57 1.25
N PRO A 96 13.90 12.92 2.28
CA PRO A 96 13.50 13.90 3.29
C PRO A 96 13.05 15.20 2.63
N GLY A 97 11.96 15.78 3.11
CA GLY A 97 11.36 16.98 2.51
C GLY A 97 10.44 16.71 1.32
N GLY A 98 10.34 15.46 0.89
CA GLY A 98 9.43 15.07 -0.20
C GLY A 98 7.96 15.11 0.22
N ARG A 99 7.10 15.03 -0.77
CA ARG A 99 5.64 15.04 -0.58
C ARG A 99 5.06 13.68 -0.94
N ILE A 100 4.15 13.18 -0.10
CA ILE A 100 3.31 12.04 -0.41
C ILE A 100 1.90 12.56 -0.61
N THR A 101 1.32 12.30 -1.77
CA THR A 101 -0.03 12.73 -2.11
C THR A 101 -0.92 11.50 -2.21
N VAL A 102 -2.06 11.54 -1.52
CA VAL A 102 -3.08 10.50 -1.56
C VAL A 102 -4.36 11.10 -2.14
N LYS A 103 -4.90 10.45 -3.16
CA LYS A 103 -6.15 10.86 -3.80
C LYS A 103 -7.13 9.69 -3.79
N LEU A 104 -8.39 9.99 -3.57
CA LEU A 104 -9.49 9.03 -3.61
C LEU A 104 -10.64 9.66 -4.38
N TRP A 105 -11.14 8.95 -5.38
CA TRP A 105 -12.31 9.43 -6.13
C TRP A 105 -13.16 8.28 -6.60
N LYS A 106 -14.40 8.59 -6.89
CA LYS A 106 -15.41 7.66 -7.37
C LYS A 106 -15.55 7.78 -8.88
N GLY A 107 -15.28 6.70 -9.60
CA GLY A 107 -15.59 6.59 -11.02
C GLY A 107 -16.99 6.07 -11.24
N GLN A 108 -17.30 5.66 -12.47
CA GLN A 108 -18.63 5.15 -12.82
C GLN A 108 -18.90 3.77 -12.22
N TYR A 109 -17.91 2.87 -12.26
CA TYR A 109 -18.05 1.49 -11.80
C TYR A 109 -17.06 1.10 -10.72
N LYS A 110 -16.00 1.91 -10.55
CA LYS A 110 -14.92 1.65 -9.63
C LYS A 110 -14.59 2.88 -8.81
N ALA A 111 -14.10 2.65 -7.60
CA ALA A 111 -13.39 3.66 -6.82
C ALA A 111 -11.90 3.55 -7.12
N PHE A 112 -11.22 4.68 -7.14
CA PHE A 112 -9.77 4.74 -7.39
C PHE A 112 -9.05 5.43 -6.24
N ILE A 113 -7.93 4.85 -5.87
CA ILE A 113 -6.99 5.42 -4.90
C ILE A 113 -5.66 5.58 -5.59
N GLU A 114 -5.07 6.77 -5.49
CA GLU A 114 -3.78 7.07 -6.07
C GLU A 114 -2.83 7.55 -4.97
N ILE A 115 -1.68 6.90 -4.84
CA ILE A 115 -0.65 7.28 -3.88
C ILE A 115 0.60 7.65 -4.67
N ILE A 116 0.99 8.92 -4.56
CA ILE A 116 2.07 9.53 -5.34
C ILE A 116 3.20 9.90 -4.40
N ASP A 117 4.41 9.42 -4.68
CA ASP A 117 5.61 9.87 -4.01
C ASP A 117 6.56 10.58 -4.97
N GLN A 118 7.45 11.39 -4.40
CA GLN A 118 8.50 12.11 -5.13
C GLN A 118 9.86 11.47 -4.84
N GLY A 119 9.89 10.15 -4.79
CA GLY A 119 11.07 9.39 -4.46
C GLY A 119 11.99 9.17 -5.65
N ARG A 120 12.91 8.23 -5.48
CA ARG A 120 13.89 7.89 -6.52
C ARG A 120 13.30 7.18 -7.73
N GLY A 121 12.06 6.74 -7.65
CA GLY A 121 11.42 5.95 -8.68
C GLY A 121 11.95 4.52 -8.78
N ILE A 122 11.40 3.77 -9.72
CA ILE A 122 11.76 2.38 -9.98
C ILE A 122 12.38 2.30 -11.37
N PRO A 123 13.58 1.70 -11.52
CA PRO A 123 14.17 1.50 -12.84
C PRO A 123 13.24 0.70 -13.75
N PRO A 124 13.19 1.00 -15.07
CA PRO A 124 12.32 0.28 -16.00
C PRO A 124 12.53 -1.23 -16.01
N GLU A 125 13.77 -1.68 -15.84
CA GLU A 125 14.12 -3.09 -15.77
C GLU A 125 13.53 -3.81 -14.55
N ASP A 126 13.26 -3.06 -13.46
CA ASP A 126 12.69 -3.59 -12.22
C ASP A 126 11.16 -3.49 -12.19
N LEU A 127 10.59 -2.57 -12.96
CA LEU A 127 9.17 -2.21 -12.86
C LEU A 127 8.22 -3.38 -13.16
N GLU A 128 8.59 -4.22 -14.12
CA GLU A 128 7.78 -5.39 -14.48
C GLU A 128 7.71 -6.45 -13.37
N ASN A 129 8.69 -6.45 -12.47
CA ASN A 129 8.87 -7.50 -11.47
C ASN A 129 8.48 -7.09 -10.04
N VAL A 130 8.13 -5.80 -9.81
CA VAL A 130 7.91 -5.29 -8.43
C VAL A 130 6.77 -5.99 -7.69
N LYS A 131 5.83 -6.61 -8.39
CA LYS A 131 4.75 -7.39 -7.81
C LYS A 131 5.12 -8.86 -7.58
N THR A 132 6.32 -9.25 -7.95
CA THR A 132 6.80 -10.63 -7.76
C THR A 132 7.22 -10.84 -6.31
N LYS A 133 6.86 -11.99 -5.76
CA LYS A 133 7.21 -12.40 -4.40
C LYS A 133 8.73 -12.33 -4.18
N PHE A 134 9.14 -11.71 -3.08
CA PHE A 134 10.55 -11.51 -2.69
C PHE A 134 11.37 -10.65 -3.64
N TYR A 135 10.74 -10.04 -4.64
CA TYR A 135 11.48 -9.16 -5.53
C TYR A 135 11.91 -7.89 -4.79
N LYS A 136 13.18 -7.54 -4.98
CA LYS A 136 13.76 -6.28 -4.52
C LYS A 136 14.51 -5.68 -5.69
N GLY A 137 14.23 -4.44 -6.01
CA GLY A 137 14.94 -3.73 -7.07
C GLY A 137 16.42 -3.56 -6.77
N SER A 138 17.19 -3.17 -7.80
CA SER A 138 18.64 -2.96 -7.70
C SER A 138 19.03 -1.92 -6.65
N ASN A 139 18.15 -0.98 -6.32
CA ASN A 139 18.34 0.05 -5.30
C ASN A 139 17.42 -0.13 -4.10
N SER A 140 17.01 -1.37 -3.80
CA SER A 140 16.04 -1.62 -2.76
C SER A 140 16.55 -1.27 -1.37
N VAL A 141 15.67 -0.68 -0.58
CA VAL A 141 15.87 -0.45 0.85
C VAL A 141 15.38 -1.68 1.60
N ARG A 142 15.68 -1.78 2.89
CA ARG A 142 15.31 -2.91 3.74
C ARG A 142 13.83 -3.25 3.66
N GLY A 143 13.51 -4.50 3.37
CA GLY A 143 12.17 -5.04 3.31
C GLY A 143 12.18 -6.51 2.97
N SER A 144 11.03 -7.17 3.06
CA SER A 144 10.89 -8.59 2.74
C SER A 144 10.80 -8.88 1.25
N GLY A 145 10.47 -7.88 0.43
CA GLY A 145 10.15 -8.04 -0.98
C GLY A 145 8.78 -8.67 -1.23
N ILE A 146 7.92 -8.76 -0.20
CA ILE A 146 6.58 -9.37 -0.30
C ILE A 146 5.47 -8.33 -0.33
N GLY A 147 5.73 -7.11 0.12
CA GLY A 147 4.68 -6.09 0.33
C GLY A 147 3.79 -5.85 -0.88
N LEU A 148 4.37 -5.58 -2.06
CA LEU A 148 3.60 -5.34 -3.28
C LEU A 148 2.98 -6.63 -3.84
N ALA A 149 3.63 -7.79 -3.67
CA ALA A 149 3.05 -9.08 -4.05
C ALA A 149 1.81 -9.39 -3.19
N LEU A 150 1.86 -9.08 -1.91
CA LEU A 150 0.72 -9.25 -1.00
C LEU A 150 -0.42 -8.30 -1.39
N VAL A 151 -0.10 -7.04 -1.69
CA VAL A 151 -1.08 -6.06 -2.18
C VAL A 151 -1.76 -6.56 -3.45
N ASP A 152 -0.98 -7.04 -4.41
CA ASP A 152 -1.51 -7.59 -5.67
C ASP A 152 -2.47 -8.76 -5.43
N SER A 153 -2.09 -9.67 -4.54
CA SER A 153 -2.92 -10.83 -4.18
C SER A 153 -4.23 -10.42 -3.51
N ILE A 154 -4.18 -9.45 -2.59
CA ILE A 154 -5.39 -8.95 -1.92
C ILE A 154 -6.30 -8.24 -2.94
N MET A 155 -5.74 -7.36 -3.76
CA MET A 155 -6.51 -6.64 -4.77
C MET A 155 -7.17 -7.60 -5.77
N THR A 156 -6.46 -8.64 -6.20
CA THR A 156 -7.01 -9.69 -7.06
C THR A 156 -8.16 -10.41 -6.37
N ALA A 157 -8.03 -10.75 -5.08
CA ALA A 157 -9.09 -11.41 -4.31
C ALA A 157 -10.33 -10.52 -4.12
N LEU A 158 -10.17 -9.20 -4.22
CA LEU A 158 -11.26 -8.22 -4.14
C LEU A 158 -11.83 -7.82 -5.52
N ASP A 159 -11.42 -8.50 -6.58
CA ASP A 159 -11.73 -8.14 -7.98
C ASP A 159 -11.29 -6.72 -8.34
N GLY A 160 -10.26 -6.25 -7.67
CA GLY A 160 -9.66 -4.94 -7.88
C GLY A 160 -8.44 -4.98 -8.80
N THR A 161 -7.82 -3.83 -8.95
CA THR A 161 -6.65 -3.65 -9.79
C THR A 161 -5.53 -2.91 -9.04
N LEU A 162 -4.30 -3.22 -9.42
CA LEU A 162 -3.09 -2.54 -8.96
C LEU A 162 -2.29 -2.12 -10.18
N ASP A 163 -2.04 -0.82 -10.33
CA ASP A 163 -1.19 -0.26 -11.36
C ASP A 163 -0.05 0.54 -10.73
N ILE A 164 1.16 0.37 -11.24
CA ILE A 164 2.34 1.06 -10.75
C ILE A 164 3.02 1.74 -11.92
N LYS A 165 3.11 3.07 -11.87
CA LYS A 165 3.86 3.88 -12.83
C LYS A 165 4.99 4.57 -12.09
N SER A 166 6.18 4.50 -12.65
CA SER A 166 7.34 5.07 -12.02
C SER A 166 8.31 5.61 -13.06
N THR A 167 8.94 6.72 -12.72
CA THR A 167 10.01 7.32 -13.52
C THR A 167 11.22 7.49 -12.62
N LEU A 168 12.34 6.87 -13.01
CA LEU A 168 13.57 6.93 -12.24
C LEU A 168 13.98 8.39 -12.00
N GLY A 169 14.25 8.74 -10.75
CA GLY A 169 14.61 10.09 -10.34
C GLY A 169 13.44 11.06 -10.13
N ARG A 170 12.21 10.65 -10.41
CA ARG A 170 11.01 11.51 -10.27
C ARG A 170 9.99 11.02 -9.27
N GLY A 171 9.86 9.70 -9.11
CA GLY A 171 8.94 9.11 -8.16
C GLY A 171 8.06 8.03 -8.72
N THR A 172 7.07 7.63 -7.92
CA THR A 172 6.18 6.51 -8.23
C THR A 172 4.73 6.90 -7.98
N VAL A 173 3.85 6.40 -8.84
CA VAL A 173 2.39 6.52 -8.71
C VAL A 173 1.82 5.11 -8.62
N VAL A 174 1.19 4.80 -7.50
CA VAL A 174 0.46 3.55 -7.31
C VAL A 174 -1.02 3.85 -7.38
N THR A 175 -1.74 3.18 -8.28
CA THR A 175 -3.18 3.32 -8.45
C THR A 175 -3.87 2.01 -8.13
N LEU A 176 -4.82 2.08 -7.20
CA LEU A 176 -5.69 0.97 -6.82
C LEU A 176 -7.08 1.22 -7.36
N GLY A 177 -7.72 0.20 -7.92
CA GLY A 177 -9.11 0.25 -8.33
C GLY A 177 -9.92 -0.81 -7.59
N LEU A 178 -11.08 -0.44 -7.07
CA LEU A 178 -12.00 -1.37 -6.40
C LEU A 178 -13.38 -1.22 -6.99
N PRO A 179 -14.10 -2.33 -7.27
CA PRO A 179 -15.47 -2.25 -7.72
C PRO A 179 -16.35 -1.53 -6.71
N LEU A 180 -17.21 -0.62 -7.19
CA LEU A 180 -18.20 0.01 -6.35
C LEU A 180 -19.24 -1.02 -5.93
N TYR A 181 -19.66 -0.97 -4.66
CA TYR A 181 -20.73 -1.82 -4.16
C TYR A 181 -22.07 -1.20 -4.54
N GLN A 182 -22.88 -2.00 -5.20
CA GLN A 182 -24.27 -1.67 -5.53
C GLN A 182 -25.19 -2.68 -4.86
N LYS A 183 -26.24 -2.19 -4.19
CA LYS A 183 -27.27 -3.05 -3.58
C LYS A 183 -28.12 -3.72 -4.65
#